data_413d0c42d296b2503d7e94d35c7d67d8
#
_entry.id   413d0c42d296b2503d7e94d35c7d67d8
#
_cell.length_a   1.000
_cell.length_b   1.000
_cell.length_c   1.000
_cell.angle_alpha   90.00
_cell.angle_beta   90.00
_cell.angle_gamma   90.00
#
_symmetry.space_group_name_H-M   'P 1'
#
loop_
_entity.id
_entity.type
_entity.pdbx_description
1 polymer ?
#
loop_
_entity_poly.entity_id
_entity_poly.type
_entity_poly.pdbx_seq_one_letter_code
_entity_poly.pdbx_strand_id
1 'polypeptide(L)'
;MQELVKGIVYIEFDDVKGTTPLIWFPSDLEEQLRVLCGIKAISLLTGEKNYIPKHLTSIPFPSRALTGMIKFFKWKDPNRRGGIGQSSFVLLFETKHDAVFYKAREYLENIFNQMEKDISRLEKKKAEKSELRELILKYHEKIRALLTELKKEELAELEEEEFPSLSEETKRSDFKLKTIICGDARVGKTSLILRFTDNAFSRRYIPTLGVNISKKTVNIDEKFADLLLWDIAGQQKFRSTRVHFYKGTDVVFLVFDLTNKKTFQNIEKWYRDIKKSASQDSEIPGFLVGNKTDLKNDRKISKEEGFELAEKLGLEYVETSALTGRNIKPLFKSAAEKVLK
;
A
#
# COMPACT_ATOMS: atom_id res chain seq x y z
N MET A 1 -13.92 0.84 -22.67
CA MET A 1 -12.77 0.45 -21.81
C MET A 1 -12.84 1.27 -20.56
N GLN A 2 -12.96 0.65 -19.39
CA GLN A 2 -13.12 1.38 -18.12
C GLN A 2 -11.81 2.11 -17.78
N GLU A 3 -11.92 3.40 -17.52
CA GLU A 3 -10.77 4.27 -17.24
C GLU A 3 -10.12 3.91 -15.91
N LEU A 4 -8.84 3.52 -15.91
CA LEU A 4 -8.12 3.11 -14.69
C LEU A 4 -7.89 4.28 -13.74
N VAL A 5 -7.55 5.46 -14.29
CA VAL A 5 -7.34 6.67 -13.53
C VAL A 5 -8.67 7.40 -13.37
N LYS A 6 -9.14 7.59 -12.14
CA LYS A 6 -10.38 8.32 -11.84
C LYS A 6 -10.16 9.82 -11.71
N GLY A 7 -8.94 10.23 -11.44
CA GLY A 7 -8.58 11.62 -11.39
C GLY A 7 -7.16 11.86 -10.92
N ILE A 8 -6.72 13.08 -11.15
CA ILE A 8 -5.48 13.62 -10.61
C ILE A 8 -5.75 14.96 -9.97
N VAL A 9 -5.02 15.26 -8.90
CA VAL A 9 -5.10 16.55 -8.20
C VAL A 9 -3.69 17.02 -7.88
N TYR A 10 -3.33 18.21 -8.38
CA TYR A 10 -2.13 18.92 -7.98
C TYR A 10 -2.49 19.92 -6.89
N ILE A 11 -1.79 19.86 -5.78
CA ILE A 11 -2.11 20.60 -4.55
C ILE A 11 -0.89 21.43 -4.17
N GLU A 12 -1.09 22.71 -4.00
CA GLU A 12 -0.07 23.62 -3.46
C GLU A 12 -0.23 23.72 -1.93
N PHE A 13 0.91 23.83 -1.24
CA PHE A 13 0.95 24.13 0.19
C PHE A 13 1.34 25.60 0.36
N ASP A 14 0.35 26.40 0.71
CA ASP A 14 0.53 27.84 0.98
C ASP A 14 0.66 28.07 2.48
N ASP A 15 1.60 28.94 2.88
CA ASP A 15 1.91 29.23 4.29
C ASP A 15 0.74 29.93 5.03
N VAL A 16 -0.20 30.54 4.30
CA VAL A 16 -1.34 31.30 4.84
C VAL A 16 -2.65 30.57 4.59
N LYS A 17 -2.86 30.08 3.36
CA LYS A 17 -4.10 29.44 2.91
C LYS A 17 -4.15 27.94 3.18
N GLY A 18 -3.02 27.33 3.56
CA GLY A 18 -2.92 25.88 3.74
C GLY A 18 -2.87 25.14 2.42
N THR A 19 -3.54 23.98 2.33
CA THR A 19 -3.55 23.14 1.13
C THR A 19 -4.64 23.59 0.16
N THR A 20 -4.20 23.97 -1.05
CA THR A 20 -5.12 24.43 -2.11
C THR A 20 -4.99 23.53 -3.34
N PRO A 21 -6.05 22.80 -3.76
CA PRO A 21 -6.07 22.14 -5.05
C PRO A 21 -6.02 23.18 -6.17
N LEU A 22 -4.95 23.15 -6.99
CA LEU A 22 -4.73 24.14 -8.06
C LEU A 22 -5.15 23.61 -9.43
N ILE A 23 -4.83 22.36 -9.72
CA ILE A 23 -5.05 21.72 -11.02
C ILE A 23 -5.59 20.32 -10.78
N TRP A 24 -6.61 19.95 -11.55
CA TRP A 24 -7.21 18.62 -11.48
C TRP A 24 -7.74 18.18 -12.84
N PHE A 25 -7.82 16.88 -13.01
CA PHE A 25 -8.44 16.22 -14.14
C PHE A 25 -9.20 14.97 -13.64
N PRO A 26 -10.38 14.64 -14.18
CA PRO A 26 -11.13 15.41 -15.17
C PRO A 26 -11.64 16.74 -14.58
N SER A 27 -12.14 17.64 -15.43
CA SER A 27 -12.57 18.99 -15.00
C SER A 27 -13.77 18.97 -14.05
N ASP A 28 -14.60 17.94 -14.15
CA ASP A 28 -15.79 17.67 -13.33
C ASP A 28 -15.48 16.87 -12.04
N LEU A 29 -14.20 16.67 -11.71
CA LEU A 29 -13.82 15.99 -10.48
C LEU A 29 -14.40 16.71 -9.27
N GLU A 30 -15.17 15.99 -8.47
CA GLU A 30 -15.94 16.50 -7.33
C GLU A 30 -15.10 17.35 -6.37
N GLU A 31 -15.62 18.53 -6.00
CA GLU A 31 -14.91 19.47 -5.14
C GLU A 31 -14.56 18.89 -3.77
N GLN A 32 -15.50 18.17 -3.16
CA GLN A 32 -15.25 17.51 -1.87
C GLN A 32 -14.09 16.51 -1.94
N LEU A 33 -13.96 15.80 -3.07
CA LEU A 33 -12.85 14.84 -3.26
C LEU A 33 -11.52 15.56 -3.42
N ARG A 34 -11.50 16.70 -4.15
CA ARG A 34 -10.29 17.55 -4.31
C ARG A 34 -9.81 18.09 -2.96
N VAL A 35 -10.73 18.61 -2.16
CA VAL A 35 -10.44 19.12 -0.81
C VAL A 35 -9.96 17.97 0.10
N LEU A 36 -10.59 16.81 0.04
CA LEU A 36 -10.20 15.63 0.82
C LEU A 36 -8.77 15.15 0.45
N CYS A 37 -8.38 15.25 -0.81
CA CYS A 37 -7.00 14.99 -1.24
C CYS A 37 -6.02 15.95 -0.54
N GLY A 38 -6.34 17.23 -0.45
CA GLY A 38 -5.55 18.24 0.25
C GLY A 38 -5.41 17.93 1.74
N ILE A 39 -6.52 17.63 2.42
CA ILE A 39 -6.53 17.28 3.85
C ILE A 39 -5.68 16.03 4.11
N LYS A 40 -5.81 14.99 3.30
CA LYS A 40 -5.02 13.77 3.44
C LYS A 40 -3.54 14.00 3.12
N ALA A 41 -3.22 14.84 2.15
CA ALA A 41 -1.85 15.23 1.85
C ALA A 41 -1.20 15.95 3.04
N ILE A 42 -1.86 16.95 3.62
CA ILE A 42 -1.31 17.66 4.78
C ILE A 42 -1.18 16.76 6.01
N SER A 43 -2.13 15.86 6.25
CA SER A 43 -2.06 14.95 7.40
C SER A 43 -0.86 14.00 7.35
N LEU A 44 -0.34 13.71 6.16
CA LEU A 44 0.92 12.96 6.00
C LEU A 44 2.16 13.80 6.27
N LEU A 45 2.08 15.14 6.09
CA LEU A 45 3.19 16.06 6.35
C LEU A 45 3.27 16.47 7.82
N THR A 46 2.13 16.62 8.49
CA THR A 46 2.03 17.11 9.88
C THR A 46 2.25 16.02 10.93
N GLY A 47 2.48 14.77 10.51
CA GLY A 47 3.01 13.73 11.40
C GLY A 47 4.34 14.19 12.00
N GLU A 48 4.55 13.92 13.29
CA GLU A 48 5.68 14.41 14.11
C GLU A 48 7.01 14.54 13.32
N LYS A 49 7.61 15.73 13.34
CA LYS A 49 8.92 16.10 12.79
C LYS A 49 9.02 16.47 11.30
N ASN A 50 8.02 17.11 10.68
CA ASN A 50 8.16 17.63 9.30
C ASN A 50 8.71 16.59 8.28
N TYR A 51 8.33 15.34 8.43
CA TYR A 51 8.78 14.27 7.54
C TYR A 51 7.98 14.30 6.24
N ILE A 52 8.63 14.65 5.15
CA ILE A 52 8.04 14.57 3.80
C ILE A 52 8.38 13.21 3.21
N PRO A 53 7.39 12.37 2.87
CA PRO A 53 7.64 11.11 2.18
C PRO A 53 8.38 11.34 0.86
N LYS A 54 9.55 10.74 0.70
CA LYS A 54 10.35 10.86 -0.52
C LYS A 54 9.82 10.01 -1.68
N HIS A 55 8.99 9.04 -1.36
CA HIS A 55 8.48 8.03 -2.29
C HIS A 55 6.97 8.12 -2.43
N LEU A 56 6.44 7.55 -3.51
CA LEU A 56 5.00 7.39 -3.70
C LEU A 56 4.37 6.70 -2.49
N THR A 57 3.34 7.30 -1.93
CA THR A 57 2.61 6.81 -0.77
C THR A 57 1.16 6.55 -1.14
N SER A 58 0.65 5.36 -0.85
CA SER A 58 -0.76 5.03 -1.08
C SER A 58 -1.62 5.51 0.08
N ILE A 59 -2.76 6.12 -0.23
CA ILE A 59 -3.74 6.62 0.74
C ILE A 59 -5.12 6.10 0.38
N PRO A 60 -5.82 5.43 1.28
CA PRO A 60 -7.19 4.99 1.05
C PRO A 60 -8.20 6.12 1.20
N PHE A 61 -9.24 6.08 0.36
CA PHE A 61 -10.48 6.86 0.46
C PHE A 61 -11.67 5.90 0.61
N PRO A 62 -11.84 5.24 1.76
CA PRO A 62 -12.77 4.12 1.91
C PRO A 62 -14.23 4.49 1.61
N SER A 63 -14.68 5.70 1.98
CA SER A 63 -16.03 6.20 1.73
C SER A 63 -16.38 6.35 0.25
N ARG A 64 -15.38 6.28 -0.63
CA ARG A 64 -15.52 6.48 -2.08
C ARG A 64 -15.06 5.25 -2.88
N ALA A 65 -14.64 4.16 -2.22
CA ALA A 65 -13.99 3.01 -2.83
C ALA A 65 -12.81 3.40 -3.76
N LEU A 66 -12.05 4.44 -3.37
CA LEU A 66 -10.89 4.93 -4.10
C LEU A 66 -9.60 4.72 -3.29
N THR A 67 -8.51 4.58 -4.03
CA THR A 67 -7.14 4.68 -3.53
C THR A 67 -6.45 5.84 -4.22
N GLY A 68 -5.63 6.60 -3.48
CA GLY A 68 -4.79 7.65 -4.01
C GLY A 68 -3.31 7.30 -3.88
N MET A 69 -2.52 7.53 -4.92
CA MET A 69 -1.06 7.58 -4.81
C MET A 69 -0.61 9.03 -4.73
N ILE A 70 0.10 9.37 -3.66
CA ILE A 70 0.60 10.72 -3.41
C ILE A 70 2.10 10.77 -3.57
N LYS A 71 2.59 11.80 -4.29
CA LYS A 71 3.97 12.22 -4.35
C LYS A 71 4.08 13.67 -3.89
N PHE A 72 5.04 13.94 -3.01
CA PHE A 72 5.37 15.29 -2.57
C PHE A 72 6.54 15.84 -3.37
N PHE A 73 6.46 17.13 -3.69
CA PHE A 73 7.47 17.89 -4.40
C PHE A 73 7.96 19.04 -3.53
N LYS A 74 9.23 19.37 -3.65
CA LYS A 74 9.81 20.53 -2.97
C LYS A 74 10.87 21.21 -3.84
N TRP A 75 10.92 22.52 -3.74
CA TRP A 75 11.94 23.34 -4.42
C TRP A 75 12.42 24.47 -3.52
N LYS A 76 13.56 25.05 -3.83
CA LYS A 76 14.03 26.25 -3.15
C LYS A 76 13.20 27.46 -3.60
N ASP A 77 12.59 28.16 -2.67
CA ASP A 77 11.84 29.40 -2.89
C ASP A 77 12.13 30.39 -1.76
N PRO A 78 13.04 31.37 -2.01
CA PRO A 78 13.42 32.37 -0.99
C PRO A 78 12.27 33.24 -0.49
N ASN A 79 11.17 33.33 -1.22
CA ASN A 79 10.01 34.16 -0.86
C ASN A 79 9.03 33.45 0.08
N ARG A 80 9.22 32.15 0.34
CA ARG A 80 8.38 31.38 1.26
C ARG A 80 9.02 31.25 2.63
N ARG A 81 8.19 31.13 3.64
CA ARG A 81 8.63 30.87 5.02
C ARG A 81 9.46 29.58 5.07
N GLY A 82 10.71 29.67 5.54
CA GLY A 82 11.65 28.54 5.53
C GLY A 82 12.40 28.32 4.21
N GLY A 83 12.23 29.16 3.19
CA GLY A 83 12.97 29.12 1.93
C GLY A 83 12.63 27.94 1.02
N ILE A 84 11.50 27.26 1.24
CA ILE A 84 11.09 26.03 0.53
C ILE A 84 9.64 26.13 0.08
N GLY A 85 9.40 26.03 -1.22
CA GLY A 85 8.09 25.76 -1.79
C GLY A 85 7.76 24.25 -1.75
N GLN A 86 6.49 23.92 -1.53
CA GLN A 86 6.02 22.56 -1.43
C GLN A 86 4.70 22.36 -2.18
N SER A 87 4.55 21.21 -2.78
CA SER A 87 3.30 20.76 -3.41
C SER A 87 3.17 19.25 -3.34
N SER A 88 2.01 18.75 -3.70
CA SER A 88 1.79 17.31 -3.89
C SER A 88 0.95 17.02 -5.11
N PHE A 89 1.13 15.82 -5.64
CA PHE A 89 0.32 15.28 -6.72
C PHE A 89 -0.36 14.02 -6.21
N VAL A 90 -1.67 13.93 -6.40
CA VAL A 90 -2.49 12.78 -6.04
C VAL A 90 -3.05 12.15 -7.29
N LEU A 91 -2.76 10.88 -7.49
CA LEU A 91 -3.33 10.03 -8.54
C LEU A 91 -4.42 9.16 -7.92
N LEU A 92 -5.67 9.32 -8.36
CA LEU A 92 -6.84 8.61 -7.84
C LEU A 92 -7.27 7.48 -8.76
N PHE A 93 -7.60 6.33 -8.19
CA PHE A 93 -8.11 5.17 -8.89
C PHE A 93 -9.05 4.34 -8.01
N GLU A 94 -9.87 3.49 -8.61
CA GLU A 94 -10.75 2.60 -7.86
C GLU A 94 -9.93 1.54 -7.12
N THR A 95 -10.27 1.26 -5.87
CA THR A 95 -9.58 0.29 -5.00
C THR A 95 -9.50 -1.11 -5.65
N LYS A 96 -10.49 -1.49 -6.48
CA LYS A 96 -10.45 -2.75 -7.23
C LYS A 96 -9.27 -2.88 -8.20
N HIS A 97 -8.60 -1.77 -8.53
CA HIS A 97 -7.43 -1.74 -9.42
C HIS A 97 -6.10 -1.64 -8.66
N ASP A 98 -6.10 -1.79 -7.33
CA ASP A 98 -4.90 -1.70 -6.48
C ASP A 98 -3.74 -2.57 -7.01
N ALA A 99 -4.03 -3.77 -7.52
CA ALA A 99 -3.02 -4.68 -8.07
C ALA A 99 -2.27 -4.08 -9.27
N VAL A 100 -2.99 -3.50 -10.24
CA VAL A 100 -2.39 -2.86 -11.41
C VAL A 100 -1.48 -1.71 -11.00
N PHE A 101 -1.97 -0.84 -10.11
CA PHE A 101 -1.19 0.30 -9.62
C PHE A 101 -0.01 -0.13 -8.75
N TYR A 102 -0.16 -1.24 -8.05
CA TYR A 102 0.91 -1.83 -7.29
C TYR A 102 2.03 -2.36 -8.20
N LYS A 103 1.69 -3.09 -9.26
CA LYS A 103 2.62 -3.55 -10.31
C LYS A 103 3.30 -2.36 -11.01
N ALA A 104 2.52 -1.31 -11.31
CA ALA A 104 3.01 -0.09 -11.97
C ALA A 104 3.89 0.81 -11.09
N ARG A 105 3.98 0.56 -9.78
CA ARG A 105 4.55 1.49 -8.80
C ARG A 105 5.97 1.96 -9.12
N GLU A 106 6.85 1.07 -9.54
CA GLU A 106 8.23 1.42 -9.90
C GLU A 106 8.28 2.34 -11.13
N TYR A 107 7.50 2.01 -12.13
CA TYR A 107 7.37 2.84 -13.34
C TYR A 107 6.76 4.21 -13.02
N LEU A 108 5.72 4.22 -12.18
CA LEU A 108 5.11 5.45 -11.69
C LEU A 108 6.09 6.29 -10.87
N GLU A 109 6.89 5.68 -9.99
CA GLU A 109 7.92 6.39 -9.21
C GLU A 109 8.92 7.10 -10.14
N ASN A 110 9.34 6.47 -11.24
CA ASN A 110 10.23 7.07 -12.22
C ASN A 110 9.56 8.25 -12.95
N ILE A 111 8.30 8.10 -13.34
CA ILE A 111 7.53 9.20 -13.96
C ILE A 111 7.39 10.37 -12.99
N PHE A 112 7.04 10.12 -11.74
CA PHE A 112 6.88 11.15 -10.72
C PHE A 112 8.20 11.83 -10.35
N ASN A 113 9.32 11.11 -10.33
CA ASN A 113 10.64 11.71 -10.11
C ASN A 113 11.06 12.64 -11.25
N GLN A 114 10.67 12.32 -12.49
CA GLN A 114 10.89 13.24 -13.62
C GLN A 114 9.96 14.45 -13.53
N MET A 115 8.69 14.23 -13.19
CA MET A 115 7.70 15.29 -12.97
C MET A 115 8.15 16.27 -11.88
N GLU A 116 8.74 15.77 -10.77
CA GLU A 116 9.31 16.60 -9.71
C GLU A 116 10.37 17.58 -10.24
N LYS A 117 11.27 17.09 -11.09
CA LYS A 117 12.31 17.94 -11.70
C LYS A 117 11.73 19.03 -12.60
N ASP A 118 10.74 18.66 -13.41
CA ASP A 118 10.13 19.59 -14.37
C ASP A 118 9.25 20.63 -13.66
N ILE A 119 8.45 20.24 -12.67
CA ILE A 119 7.68 21.15 -11.81
C ILE A 119 8.64 22.11 -11.08
N SER A 120 9.69 21.56 -10.43
CA SER A 120 10.67 22.40 -9.72
C SER A 120 11.35 23.43 -10.62
N ARG A 121 11.52 23.12 -11.91
CA ARG A 121 12.07 24.05 -12.90
C ARG A 121 11.07 25.16 -13.23
N LEU A 122 9.80 24.85 -13.44
CA LEU A 122 8.74 25.83 -13.71
C LEU A 122 8.52 26.75 -12.52
N GLU A 123 8.43 26.21 -11.33
CA GLU A 123 8.22 26.96 -10.09
C GLU A 123 9.39 27.94 -9.82
N LYS A 124 10.64 27.52 -10.04
CA LYS A 124 11.81 28.41 -9.94
C LYS A 124 11.79 29.55 -10.95
N LYS A 125 11.24 29.33 -12.14
CA LYS A 125 11.08 30.35 -13.18
C LYS A 125 9.87 31.24 -12.96
N LYS A 126 9.03 30.96 -11.93
CA LYS A 126 7.74 31.61 -11.71
C LYS A 126 6.86 31.54 -12.96
N ALA A 127 6.83 30.36 -13.60
CA ALA A 127 6.06 30.11 -14.80
C ALA A 127 4.56 30.33 -14.56
N GLU A 128 3.82 30.64 -15.62
CA GLU A 128 2.38 30.82 -15.54
C GLU A 128 1.66 29.51 -15.17
N LYS A 129 0.48 29.63 -14.53
CA LYS A 129 -0.36 28.47 -14.17
C LYS A 129 -0.77 27.65 -15.40
N SER A 130 -0.87 28.25 -16.56
CA SER A 130 -1.12 27.62 -17.85
C SER A 130 -0.04 26.59 -18.20
N GLU A 131 1.24 26.97 -18.08
CA GLU A 131 2.38 26.11 -18.36
C GLU A 131 2.44 24.91 -17.39
N LEU A 132 2.16 25.17 -16.10
CA LEU A 132 2.07 24.11 -15.10
C LEU A 132 0.93 23.14 -15.40
N ARG A 133 -0.24 23.66 -15.85
CA ARG A 133 -1.40 22.84 -16.23
C ARG A 133 -1.08 21.95 -17.45
N GLU A 134 -0.43 22.48 -18.46
CA GLU A 134 -0.01 21.70 -19.63
C GLU A 134 0.99 20.60 -19.26
N LEU A 135 1.96 20.92 -18.40
CA LEU A 135 2.92 19.95 -17.91
C LEU A 135 2.22 18.80 -17.15
N ILE A 136 1.29 19.12 -16.26
CA ILE A 136 0.55 18.12 -15.48
C ILE A 136 -0.33 17.26 -16.40
N LEU A 137 -0.97 17.85 -17.40
CA LEU A 137 -1.77 17.12 -18.39
C LEU A 137 -0.89 16.12 -19.18
N LYS A 138 0.28 16.55 -19.64
CA LYS A 138 1.26 15.69 -20.31
C LYS A 138 1.65 14.47 -19.45
N TYR A 139 1.89 14.68 -18.17
CA TYR A 139 2.20 13.57 -17.25
C TYR A 139 1.00 12.68 -16.97
N HIS A 140 -0.20 13.23 -16.90
CA HIS A 140 -1.45 12.46 -16.79
C HIS A 140 -1.61 11.50 -17.97
N GLU A 141 -1.43 11.99 -19.19
CA GLU A 141 -1.50 11.16 -20.41
C GLU A 141 -0.44 10.07 -20.42
N LYS A 142 0.80 10.40 -20.01
CA LYS A 142 1.88 9.41 -19.90
C LYS A 142 1.57 8.31 -18.88
N ILE A 143 1.00 8.68 -17.73
CA ILE A 143 0.56 7.72 -16.71
C ILE A 143 -0.56 6.83 -17.25
N ARG A 144 -1.56 7.41 -17.92
CA ARG A 144 -2.67 6.66 -18.53
C ARG A 144 -2.18 5.66 -19.57
N ALA A 145 -1.27 6.06 -20.44
CA ALA A 145 -0.69 5.19 -21.46
C ALA A 145 0.02 3.99 -20.83
N LEU A 146 0.91 4.24 -19.87
CA LEU A 146 1.62 3.19 -19.13
C LEU A 146 0.64 2.20 -18.46
N LEU A 147 -0.35 2.70 -17.74
CA LEU A 147 -1.31 1.83 -17.03
C LEU A 147 -2.19 1.03 -17.99
N THR A 148 -2.51 1.59 -19.16
CA THR A 148 -3.28 0.88 -20.20
C THR A 148 -2.47 -0.26 -20.80
N GLU A 149 -1.17 -0.05 -21.01
CA GLU A 149 -0.24 -1.08 -21.51
C GLU A 149 -0.10 -2.22 -20.51
N LEU A 150 0.18 -1.89 -19.24
CA LEU A 150 0.29 -2.88 -18.16
C LEU A 150 -1.00 -3.67 -17.95
N LYS A 151 -2.17 -3.02 -18.10
CA LYS A 151 -3.45 -3.73 -18.02
C LYS A 151 -3.67 -4.68 -19.19
N LYS A 152 -3.21 -4.34 -20.39
CA LYS A 152 -3.27 -5.25 -21.55
C LYS A 152 -2.39 -6.48 -21.33
N GLU A 153 -1.17 -6.27 -20.81
CA GLU A 153 -0.27 -7.38 -20.45
C GLU A 153 -0.90 -8.28 -19.38
N GLU A 154 -1.53 -7.70 -18.37
CA GLU A 154 -2.22 -8.44 -17.31
C GLU A 154 -3.43 -9.25 -17.85
N LEU A 155 -4.22 -8.68 -18.75
CA LEU A 155 -5.35 -9.39 -19.37
C LEU A 155 -4.86 -10.52 -20.29
N ALA A 156 -3.77 -10.32 -21.03
CA ALA A 156 -3.18 -11.37 -21.84
C ALA A 156 -2.64 -12.56 -20.99
N GLU A 157 -2.05 -12.27 -19.82
CA GLU A 157 -1.63 -13.31 -18.87
C GLU A 157 -2.84 -14.07 -18.24
N LEU A 158 -4.02 -13.43 -18.16
CA LEU A 158 -5.26 -14.03 -17.61
C LEU A 158 -6.06 -14.83 -18.64
N GLU A 159 -5.92 -14.54 -19.93
CA GLU A 159 -6.58 -15.31 -21.00
C GLU A 159 -6.00 -16.73 -21.17
N GLU A 160 -4.81 -17.00 -20.61
CA GLU A 160 -4.23 -18.35 -20.54
C GLU A 160 -4.76 -19.20 -19.37
N GLU A 161 -5.52 -18.63 -18.41
CA GLU A 161 -6.16 -19.35 -17.31
C GLU A 161 -7.67 -19.04 -17.29
N GLU A 162 -8.53 -20.02 -17.62
CA GLU A 162 -9.99 -19.91 -17.46
C GLU A 162 -10.37 -19.70 -16.00
N PHE A 163 -10.94 -18.53 -15.67
CA PHE A 163 -11.50 -18.24 -14.35
C PHE A 163 -13.03 -18.09 -14.40
N PRO A 164 -13.76 -18.68 -13.43
CA PRO A 164 -15.18 -18.45 -13.29
C PRO A 164 -15.48 -17.02 -12.89
N SER A 165 -16.39 -16.37 -13.61
CA SER A 165 -16.90 -15.03 -13.33
C SER A 165 -17.61 -14.99 -11.97
N LEU A 166 -17.10 -14.24 -11.02
CA LEU A 166 -17.79 -13.92 -9.78
C LEU A 166 -18.46 -12.55 -9.89
N SER A 167 -19.78 -12.56 -9.97
CA SER A 167 -20.60 -11.38 -9.69
C SER A 167 -20.47 -11.05 -8.20
N GLU A 168 -19.64 -10.08 -7.83
CA GLU A 168 -19.64 -9.56 -6.47
C GLU A 168 -20.83 -8.59 -6.30
N GLU A 169 -21.93 -9.09 -5.76
CA GLU A 169 -22.90 -8.25 -5.07
C GLU A 169 -22.21 -7.54 -3.92
N THR A 170 -22.35 -6.22 -3.82
CA THR A 170 -21.86 -5.39 -2.71
C THR A 170 -22.63 -5.71 -1.45
N LYS A 171 -22.29 -6.81 -0.78
CA LYS A 171 -22.80 -7.13 0.55
C LYS A 171 -22.18 -6.17 1.57
N ARG A 172 -23.02 -5.54 2.41
CA ARG A 172 -22.53 -4.72 3.53
C ARG A 172 -21.69 -5.61 4.44
N SER A 173 -20.46 -5.17 4.76
CA SER A 173 -19.62 -5.88 5.73
C SER A 173 -20.10 -5.56 7.14
N ASP A 174 -20.19 -6.60 7.97
CA ASP A 174 -20.60 -6.49 9.38
C ASP A 174 -19.42 -5.99 10.24
N PHE A 175 -18.19 -6.31 9.83
CA PHE A 175 -16.96 -6.02 10.59
C PHE A 175 -15.87 -5.47 9.70
N LYS A 176 -14.99 -4.64 10.31
CA LYS A 176 -13.76 -4.13 9.66
C LYS A 176 -12.56 -4.48 10.54
N LEU A 177 -11.65 -5.26 10.02
CA LEU A 177 -10.50 -5.78 10.75
C LEU A 177 -9.20 -5.25 10.14
N LYS A 178 -8.45 -4.52 10.94
CA LYS A 178 -7.11 -4.03 10.56
C LYS A 178 -6.09 -5.15 10.71
N THR A 179 -5.65 -5.70 9.61
CA THR A 179 -4.65 -6.77 9.55
C THR A 179 -3.31 -6.21 9.10
N ILE A 180 -2.30 -6.25 9.98
CA ILE A 180 -0.95 -5.79 9.65
C ILE A 180 -0.10 -6.97 9.19
N ILE A 181 0.59 -6.81 8.06
CA ILE A 181 1.51 -7.78 7.50
C ILE A 181 2.95 -7.22 7.56
N CYS A 182 3.77 -7.78 8.46
CA CYS A 182 5.12 -7.34 8.78
C CYS A 182 6.17 -8.42 8.49
N GLY A 183 7.43 -8.02 8.42
CA GLY A 183 8.58 -8.88 8.18
C GLY A 183 9.60 -8.21 7.28
N ASP A 184 10.74 -8.83 7.10
CA ASP A 184 11.86 -8.28 6.33
C ASP A 184 11.49 -8.04 4.85
N ALA A 185 12.33 -7.29 4.15
CA ALA A 185 12.20 -7.12 2.70
C ALA A 185 12.36 -8.47 1.98
N ARG A 186 11.61 -8.67 0.89
CA ARG A 186 11.66 -9.86 0.01
C ARG A 186 11.15 -11.18 0.62
N VAL A 187 10.52 -11.17 1.80
CA VAL A 187 9.90 -12.38 2.37
C VAL A 187 8.57 -12.77 1.68
N GLY A 188 8.00 -11.87 0.86
CA GLY A 188 6.79 -12.13 0.08
C GLY A 188 5.50 -11.60 0.68
N LYS A 189 5.52 -10.64 1.61
CA LYS A 189 4.32 -10.01 2.20
C LYS A 189 3.33 -9.51 1.16
N THR A 190 3.80 -8.67 0.26
CA THR A 190 3.04 -8.15 -0.86
C THR A 190 2.48 -9.26 -1.75
N SER A 191 3.31 -10.26 -2.05
CA SER A 191 2.89 -11.40 -2.88
C SER A 191 1.79 -12.23 -2.21
N LEU A 192 1.82 -12.37 -0.86
CA LEU A 192 0.75 -13.00 -0.09
C LEU A 192 -0.57 -12.23 -0.23
N ILE A 193 -0.50 -10.89 -0.09
CA ILE A 193 -1.67 -10.02 -0.22
C ILE A 193 -2.24 -10.10 -1.64
N LEU A 194 -1.42 -9.93 -2.67
CA LEU A 194 -1.85 -10.01 -4.07
C LEU A 194 -2.48 -11.37 -4.40
N ARG A 195 -1.87 -12.45 -3.93
CA ARG A 195 -2.43 -13.79 -4.12
C ARG A 195 -3.79 -13.96 -3.42
N PHE A 196 -3.99 -13.32 -2.28
CA PHE A 196 -5.25 -13.37 -1.56
C PHE A 196 -6.32 -12.47 -2.17
N THR A 197 -5.98 -11.21 -2.52
CA THR A 197 -6.95 -10.21 -3.01
C THR A 197 -7.38 -10.49 -4.44
N ASP A 198 -6.43 -10.76 -5.33
CA ASP A 198 -6.64 -10.79 -6.78
C ASP A 198 -6.36 -12.16 -7.38
N ASN A 199 -6.06 -13.16 -6.53
CA ASN A 199 -5.61 -14.48 -6.95
C ASN A 199 -4.37 -14.44 -7.88
N ALA A 200 -3.60 -13.34 -7.85
CA ALA A 200 -2.45 -13.08 -8.71
C ALA A 200 -1.11 -13.30 -7.99
N PHE A 201 -0.09 -13.64 -8.74
CA PHE A 201 1.29 -13.71 -8.26
C PHE A 201 2.24 -13.03 -9.25
N SER A 202 3.00 -12.04 -8.79
CA SER A 202 4.06 -11.44 -9.61
C SER A 202 5.42 -12.03 -9.27
N ARG A 203 6.14 -12.57 -10.26
CA ARG A 203 7.53 -13.04 -10.11
C ARG A 203 8.53 -11.89 -10.00
N ARG A 204 8.15 -10.67 -10.41
CA ARG A 204 8.98 -9.48 -10.24
C ARG A 204 8.87 -8.97 -8.82
N TYR A 205 10.02 -8.82 -8.15
CA TYR A 205 10.07 -8.17 -6.85
C TYR A 205 9.92 -6.65 -7.01
N ILE A 206 8.82 -6.11 -6.47
CA ILE A 206 8.61 -4.67 -6.37
C ILE A 206 8.72 -4.28 -4.89
N PRO A 207 9.68 -3.41 -4.52
CA PRO A 207 9.84 -3.00 -3.13
C PRO A 207 8.65 -2.18 -2.64
N THR A 208 8.03 -2.58 -1.53
CA THR A 208 7.03 -1.76 -0.84
C THR A 208 7.70 -0.51 -0.26
N LEU A 209 7.21 0.67 -0.63
CA LEU A 209 7.70 1.94 -0.15
C LEU A 209 6.75 2.49 0.93
N GLY A 210 7.13 2.31 2.20
CA GLY A 210 6.31 2.75 3.33
C GLY A 210 5.22 1.75 3.72
N VAL A 211 3.98 2.03 3.40
CA VAL A 211 2.81 1.16 3.64
C VAL A 211 1.91 1.12 2.41
N ASN A 212 1.31 -0.04 2.14
CA ASN A 212 0.23 -0.17 1.18
C ASN A 212 -0.99 -0.79 1.86
N ILE A 213 -2.20 -0.30 1.56
CA ILE A 213 -3.44 -0.78 2.18
C ILE A 213 -4.37 -1.31 1.10
N SER A 214 -4.72 -2.58 1.22
CA SER A 214 -5.69 -3.26 0.37
C SER A 214 -6.89 -3.72 1.21
N LYS A 215 -8.03 -3.92 0.57
CA LYS A 215 -9.24 -4.42 1.22
C LYS A 215 -9.71 -5.70 0.55
N LYS A 216 -10.10 -6.70 1.33
CA LYS A 216 -10.80 -7.89 0.84
C LYS A 216 -11.90 -8.28 1.84
N THR A 217 -13.11 -8.46 1.33
CA THR A 217 -14.22 -8.99 2.13
C THR A 217 -14.13 -10.51 2.15
N VAL A 218 -14.27 -11.09 3.34
CA VAL A 218 -14.35 -12.54 3.57
C VAL A 218 -15.68 -12.90 4.21
N ASN A 219 -16.20 -14.08 3.88
CA ASN A 219 -17.40 -14.63 4.52
C ASN A 219 -16.97 -15.60 5.63
N ILE A 220 -17.55 -15.40 6.83
CA ILE A 220 -17.35 -16.23 8.02
C ILE A 220 -18.72 -16.50 8.63
N ASP A 221 -19.18 -17.73 8.50
CA ASP A 221 -20.44 -18.21 9.13
C ASP A 221 -21.61 -17.22 8.97
N GLU A 222 -21.95 -16.87 7.71
CA GLU A 222 -23.01 -15.92 7.31
C GLU A 222 -22.72 -14.42 7.58
N LYS A 223 -21.60 -14.08 8.21
CA LYS A 223 -21.15 -12.71 8.43
C LYS A 223 -20.05 -12.32 7.42
N PHE A 224 -20.03 -11.05 7.05
CA PHE A 224 -19.01 -10.49 6.15
C PHE A 224 -18.04 -9.61 6.92
N ALA A 225 -16.74 -9.93 6.81
CA ALA A 225 -15.67 -9.11 7.39
C ALA A 225 -14.81 -8.48 6.30
N ASP A 226 -14.62 -7.17 6.36
CA ASP A 226 -13.65 -6.44 5.55
C ASP A 226 -12.27 -6.51 6.20
N LEU A 227 -11.37 -7.26 5.60
CA LEU A 227 -9.96 -7.26 5.99
C LEU A 227 -9.27 -6.04 5.35
N LEU A 228 -8.82 -5.12 6.18
CA LEU A 228 -7.98 -3.99 5.78
C LEU A 228 -6.51 -4.43 5.92
N LEU A 229 -5.91 -4.82 4.81
CA LEU A 229 -4.58 -5.44 4.75
C LEU A 229 -3.51 -4.35 4.63
N TRP A 230 -2.70 -4.18 5.67
CA TRP A 230 -1.63 -3.19 5.74
C TRP A 230 -0.28 -3.87 5.43
N ASP A 231 0.17 -3.77 4.17
CA ASP A 231 1.49 -4.23 3.74
C ASP A 231 2.58 -3.27 4.21
N ILE A 232 3.28 -3.63 5.27
CA ILE A 232 4.32 -2.78 5.85
C ILE A 232 5.67 -3.05 5.17
N ALA A 233 6.33 -1.98 4.68
CA ALA A 233 7.65 -2.09 4.06
C ALA A 233 8.68 -2.74 4.98
N GLY A 234 9.34 -3.78 4.50
CA GLY A 234 10.35 -4.54 5.26
C GLY A 234 11.70 -3.84 5.41
N GLN A 235 11.94 -2.72 4.72
CA GLN A 235 13.23 -2.03 4.75
C GLN A 235 13.46 -1.27 6.05
N GLN A 236 14.67 -1.36 6.62
CA GLN A 236 15.00 -0.74 7.92
C GLN A 236 14.88 0.78 7.94
N LYS A 237 15.09 1.45 6.80
CA LYS A 237 14.96 2.91 6.68
C LYS A 237 13.56 3.45 7.00
N PHE A 238 12.52 2.60 7.02
CA PHE A 238 11.15 2.97 7.35
C PHE A 238 10.76 2.63 8.80
N ARG A 239 11.72 2.23 9.66
CA ARG A 239 11.44 1.77 11.02
C ARG A 239 10.72 2.81 11.88
N SER A 240 11.15 4.07 11.85
CA SER A 240 10.54 5.15 12.62
C SER A 240 9.09 5.47 12.21
N THR A 241 8.79 5.30 10.93
CA THR A 241 7.46 5.57 10.36
C THR A 241 6.48 4.43 10.62
N ARG A 242 6.96 3.18 10.69
CA ARG A 242 6.11 1.98 10.87
C ARG A 242 5.36 1.96 12.19
N VAL A 243 5.96 2.50 13.26
CA VAL A 243 5.40 2.51 14.61
C VAL A 243 4.00 3.13 14.63
N HIS A 244 3.77 4.16 13.82
CA HIS A 244 2.47 4.83 13.71
C HIS A 244 1.38 3.98 13.08
N PHE A 245 1.77 2.94 12.31
CA PHE A 245 0.80 2.07 11.64
C PHE A 245 0.32 0.91 12.52
N TYR A 246 0.98 0.64 13.65
CA TYR A 246 0.67 -0.50 14.52
C TYR A 246 -0.53 -0.25 15.45
N LYS A 247 -0.86 1.01 15.71
CA LYS A 247 -2.00 1.36 16.58
C LYS A 247 -3.33 0.90 15.98
N GLY A 248 -4.17 0.28 16.79
CA GLY A 248 -5.50 -0.21 16.37
C GLY A 248 -5.41 -1.43 15.44
N THR A 249 -4.39 -2.29 15.59
CA THR A 249 -4.26 -3.55 14.89
C THR A 249 -5.15 -4.60 15.54
N ASP A 250 -5.98 -5.26 14.75
CA ASP A 250 -6.82 -6.38 15.18
C ASP A 250 -6.11 -7.72 15.00
N VAL A 251 -5.31 -7.88 13.92
CA VAL A 251 -4.54 -9.10 13.63
C VAL A 251 -3.16 -8.76 13.08
N VAL A 252 -2.15 -9.56 13.44
CA VAL A 252 -0.79 -9.41 12.91
C VAL A 252 -0.31 -10.66 12.18
N PHE A 253 0.29 -10.48 11.01
CA PHE A 253 1.07 -11.52 10.32
C PHE A 253 2.54 -11.15 10.36
N LEU A 254 3.35 -11.99 11.01
CA LEU A 254 4.81 -11.90 10.99
C LEU A 254 5.36 -12.87 9.96
N VAL A 255 5.79 -12.32 8.82
CA VAL A 255 6.18 -13.12 7.65
C VAL A 255 7.69 -13.23 7.55
N PHE A 256 8.21 -14.45 7.39
CA PHE A 256 9.60 -14.72 7.09
C PHE A 256 9.74 -15.67 5.88
N ASP A 257 10.94 -15.75 5.34
CA ASP A 257 11.29 -16.59 4.20
C ASP A 257 11.93 -17.89 4.70
N LEU A 258 11.31 -19.05 4.43
CA LEU A 258 11.80 -20.37 4.81
C LEU A 258 13.21 -20.69 4.28
N THR A 259 13.64 -19.96 3.24
CA THR A 259 14.98 -20.13 2.63
C THR A 259 16.05 -19.21 3.22
N ASN A 260 15.67 -18.30 4.17
CA ASN A 260 16.57 -17.27 4.68
C ASN A 260 16.51 -17.12 6.21
N LYS A 261 17.48 -17.75 6.91
CA LYS A 261 17.58 -17.72 8.39
C LYS A 261 17.59 -16.33 8.99
N LYS A 262 18.15 -15.33 8.32
CA LYS A 262 18.21 -13.96 8.82
C LYS A 262 16.81 -13.35 8.98
N THR A 263 15.90 -13.63 8.05
CA THR A 263 14.53 -13.14 8.12
C THR A 263 13.75 -13.76 9.28
N PHE A 264 14.02 -15.03 9.60
CA PHE A 264 13.49 -15.75 10.74
C PHE A 264 13.99 -15.17 12.07
N GLN A 265 15.30 -14.97 12.20
CA GLN A 265 15.94 -14.36 13.37
C GLN A 265 15.42 -12.94 13.66
N ASN A 266 15.01 -12.20 12.65
CA ASN A 266 14.47 -10.83 12.80
C ASN A 266 13.01 -10.80 13.29
N ILE A 267 12.28 -11.92 13.32
CA ILE A 267 10.87 -11.98 13.73
C ILE A 267 10.65 -11.44 15.15
N GLU A 268 11.47 -11.81 16.10
CA GLU A 268 11.36 -11.32 17.49
C GLU A 268 11.49 -9.79 17.58
N LYS A 269 12.32 -9.19 16.71
CA LYS A 269 12.47 -7.73 16.64
C LYS A 269 11.22 -7.07 16.09
N TRP A 270 10.61 -7.65 15.04
CA TRP A 270 9.34 -7.19 14.48
C TRP A 270 8.23 -7.25 15.52
N TYR A 271 8.12 -8.38 16.20
CA TYR A 271 7.11 -8.59 17.25
C TYR A 271 7.26 -7.59 18.41
N ARG A 272 8.48 -7.34 18.88
CA ARG A 272 8.77 -6.34 19.92
C ARG A 272 8.41 -4.92 19.48
N ASP A 273 8.69 -4.55 18.23
CA ASP A 273 8.36 -3.23 17.70
C ASP A 273 6.82 -3.03 17.67
N ILE A 274 6.06 -4.07 17.33
CA ILE A 274 4.59 -4.05 17.33
C ILE A 274 4.04 -3.96 18.76
N LYS A 275 4.48 -4.82 19.67
CA LYS A 275 4.03 -4.80 21.08
C LYS A 275 4.26 -3.47 21.80
N LYS A 276 5.37 -2.79 21.51
CA LYS A 276 5.66 -1.46 22.08
C LYS A 276 4.71 -0.36 21.60
N SER A 277 4.06 -0.55 20.48
CA SER A 277 3.23 0.46 19.79
C SER A 277 1.75 0.18 19.89
N ALA A 278 1.38 -1.05 20.15
CA ALA A 278 0.03 -1.42 20.56
C ALA A 278 -0.18 -1.07 22.03
N SER A 279 -1.41 -0.74 22.43
CA SER A 279 -1.75 -0.51 23.84
C SER A 279 -1.28 -1.69 24.70
N GLN A 280 -0.59 -1.42 25.81
CA GLN A 280 0.15 -2.39 26.63
C GLN A 280 -0.70 -3.57 27.18
N ASP A 281 -2.03 -3.52 27.14
CA ASP A 281 -2.93 -4.44 27.82
C ASP A 281 -3.67 -5.44 26.92
N SER A 282 -3.48 -5.43 25.58
CA SER A 282 -4.18 -6.35 24.69
C SER A 282 -3.23 -7.31 23.96
N GLU A 283 -3.45 -8.60 24.14
CA GLU A 283 -2.85 -9.62 23.28
C GLU A 283 -3.43 -9.46 21.86
N ILE A 284 -2.58 -9.04 20.90
CA ILE A 284 -2.99 -8.99 19.50
C ILE A 284 -2.92 -10.41 18.93
N PRO A 285 -4.05 -10.99 18.50
CA PRO A 285 -4.03 -12.29 17.83
C PRO A 285 -3.18 -12.21 16.56
N GLY A 286 -2.45 -13.27 16.28
CA GLY A 286 -1.55 -13.21 15.13
C GLY A 286 -1.01 -14.55 14.68
N PHE A 287 -0.31 -14.48 13.55
CA PHE A 287 0.28 -15.64 12.88
C PHE A 287 1.76 -15.40 12.59
N LEU A 288 2.56 -16.40 12.87
CA LEU A 288 3.92 -16.53 12.36
C LEU A 288 3.85 -17.27 11.02
N VAL A 289 4.20 -16.60 9.93
CA VAL A 289 4.02 -17.10 8.57
C VAL A 289 5.35 -17.42 7.92
N GLY A 290 5.65 -18.71 7.75
CA GLY A 290 6.79 -19.21 6.96
C GLY A 290 6.40 -19.26 5.49
N ASN A 291 6.88 -18.31 4.69
CA ASN A 291 6.55 -18.26 3.26
C ASN A 291 7.61 -18.92 2.37
N LYS A 292 7.24 -19.22 1.12
CA LYS A 292 8.05 -19.85 0.06
C LYS A 292 8.25 -21.36 0.26
N THR A 293 7.20 -22.06 0.71
CA THR A 293 7.23 -23.54 0.83
C THR A 293 7.44 -24.27 -0.50
N ASP A 294 7.28 -23.60 -1.62
CA ASP A 294 7.56 -24.08 -2.97
C ASP A 294 9.06 -24.30 -3.20
N LEU A 295 9.94 -23.56 -2.51
CA LEU A 295 11.40 -23.68 -2.61
C LEU A 295 11.95 -24.75 -1.64
N LYS A 296 11.50 -26.01 -1.81
CA LYS A 296 11.80 -27.12 -0.90
C LYS A 296 13.31 -27.38 -0.75
N ASN A 297 14.05 -27.31 -1.84
CA ASN A 297 15.50 -27.61 -1.87
C ASN A 297 16.35 -26.51 -1.20
N ASP A 298 15.82 -25.29 -1.09
CA ASP A 298 16.52 -24.15 -0.50
C ASP A 298 16.10 -23.91 0.96
N ARG A 299 15.23 -24.73 1.51
CA ARG A 299 14.70 -24.60 2.86
C ARG A 299 15.81 -24.63 3.90
N LYS A 300 15.81 -23.65 4.83
CA LYS A 300 16.81 -23.48 5.90
C LYS A 300 16.21 -23.46 7.30
N ILE A 301 14.91 -23.34 7.42
CA ILE A 301 14.17 -23.32 8.69
C ILE A 301 13.24 -24.53 8.72
N SER A 302 13.37 -25.36 9.75
CA SER A 302 12.51 -26.52 9.93
C SER A 302 11.10 -26.11 10.37
N LYS A 303 10.19 -27.06 10.31
CA LYS A 303 8.82 -26.81 10.75
C LYS A 303 8.77 -26.68 12.27
N GLU A 304 9.58 -27.46 12.95
CA GLU A 304 9.75 -27.49 14.40
C GLU A 304 10.28 -26.14 14.92
N GLU A 305 11.36 -25.60 14.31
CA GLU A 305 11.87 -24.25 14.63
C GLU A 305 10.78 -23.19 14.48
N GLY A 306 9.93 -23.30 13.45
CA GLY A 306 8.80 -22.38 13.23
C GLY A 306 7.74 -22.48 14.33
N PHE A 307 7.38 -23.70 14.76
CA PHE A 307 6.44 -23.93 15.85
C PHE A 307 6.97 -23.42 17.18
N GLU A 308 8.20 -23.74 17.54
CA GLU A 308 8.85 -23.28 18.80
C GLU A 308 8.84 -21.75 18.91
N LEU A 309 9.19 -21.05 17.82
CA LEU A 309 9.19 -19.59 17.80
C LEU A 309 7.76 -19.03 17.93
N ALA A 310 6.79 -19.64 17.24
CA ALA A 310 5.40 -19.20 17.30
C ALA A 310 4.83 -19.38 18.72
N GLU A 311 5.06 -20.52 19.36
CA GLU A 311 4.66 -20.79 20.75
C GLU A 311 5.28 -19.78 21.70
N LYS A 312 6.58 -19.52 21.60
CA LYS A 312 7.30 -18.51 22.38
C LYS A 312 6.69 -17.11 22.26
N LEU A 313 6.15 -16.76 21.10
CA LEU A 313 5.57 -15.45 20.83
C LEU A 313 4.04 -15.38 21.08
N GLY A 314 3.39 -16.51 21.41
CA GLY A 314 1.93 -16.59 21.55
C GLY A 314 1.19 -16.46 20.20
N LEU A 315 1.80 -16.94 19.11
CA LEU A 315 1.28 -16.86 17.75
C LEU A 315 0.96 -18.25 17.18
N GLU A 316 0.08 -18.32 16.19
CA GLU A 316 -0.13 -19.55 15.42
C GLU A 316 0.87 -19.65 14.27
N TYR A 317 1.43 -20.85 14.06
CA TYR A 317 2.37 -21.08 12.96
C TYR A 317 1.68 -21.59 11.70
N VAL A 318 1.91 -20.93 10.58
CA VAL A 318 1.39 -21.33 9.27
C VAL A 318 2.46 -21.24 8.20
N GLU A 319 2.61 -22.29 7.39
CA GLU A 319 3.48 -22.27 6.20
C GLU A 319 2.68 -22.00 4.93
N THR A 320 3.18 -21.09 4.09
CA THR A 320 2.51 -20.62 2.87
C THR A 320 3.42 -20.64 1.67
N SER A 321 2.82 -20.62 0.48
CA SER A 321 3.50 -20.25 -0.77
C SER A 321 2.65 -19.23 -1.52
N ALA A 322 3.15 -18.01 -1.66
CA ALA A 322 2.51 -17.00 -2.48
C ALA A 322 2.50 -17.42 -3.97
N LEU A 323 3.51 -18.16 -4.42
CA LEU A 323 3.61 -18.67 -5.80
C LEU A 323 2.47 -19.64 -6.12
N THR A 324 2.30 -20.69 -5.29
CA THR A 324 1.32 -21.75 -5.54
C THR A 324 -0.07 -21.48 -4.96
N GLY A 325 -0.21 -20.48 -4.08
CA GLY A 325 -1.44 -20.19 -3.35
C GLY A 325 -1.65 -21.06 -2.09
N ARG A 326 -0.70 -21.95 -1.77
CA ARG A 326 -0.83 -22.89 -0.64
C ARG A 326 -1.05 -22.15 0.67
N ASN A 327 -2.10 -22.56 1.41
CA ASN A 327 -2.51 -22.06 2.72
C ASN A 327 -2.82 -20.56 2.81
N ILE A 328 -2.96 -19.82 1.69
CA ILE A 328 -3.21 -18.39 1.73
C ILE A 328 -4.66 -18.09 2.12
N LYS A 329 -5.64 -18.60 1.37
CA LYS A 329 -7.06 -18.37 1.70
C LYS A 329 -7.40 -18.85 3.13
N PRO A 330 -7.00 -20.07 3.57
CA PRO A 330 -7.19 -20.49 4.96
C PRO A 330 -6.58 -19.54 5.99
N LEU A 331 -5.35 -19.07 5.79
CA LEU A 331 -4.67 -18.15 6.70
C LEU A 331 -5.48 -16.87 6.95
N PHE A 332 -5.91 -16.20 5.88
CA PHE A 332 -6.67 -14.95 6.01
C PHE A 332 -8.09 -15.19 6.57
N LYS A 333 -8.70 -16.34 6.28
CA LYS A 333 -9.99 -16.73 6.86
C LYS A 333 -9.85 -16.97 8.37
N SER A 334 -8.87 -17.77 8.79
CA SER A 334 -8.59 -18.03 10.23
C SER A 334 -8.26 -16.73 10.99
N ALA A 335 -7.58 -15.77 10.34
CA ALA A 335 -7.32 -14.48 10.95
C ALA A 335 -8.60 -13.71 11.30
N ALA A 336 -9.57 -13.72 10.41
CA ALA A 336 -10.86 -13.08 10.66
C ALA A 336 -11.68 -13.85 11.71
N GLU A 337 -11.72 -15.18 11.64
CA GLU A 337 -12.40 -16.03 12.62
C GLU A 337 -11.87 -15.82 14.04
N LYS A 338 -10.56 -15.62 14.19
CA LYS A 338 -9.92 -15.47 15.50
C LYS A 338 -10.28 -14.15 16.21
N VAL A 339 -10.66 -13.12 15.47
CA VAL A 339 -11.10 -11.83 16.03
C VAL A 339 -12.61 -11.79 16.26
N LEU A 340 -13.36 -12.56 15.50
CA LEU A 340 -14.83 -12.53 15.56
C LEU A 340 -15.43 -13.54 16.55
N LYS A 341 -14.62 -14.47 17.05
CA LYS A 341 -14.93 -15.37 18.16
C LYS A 341 -14.59 -14.73 19.51
#